data_ee3d94a3a22f6a83f480b8fa5fa57d61
#
_entry.id   ee3d94a3a22f6a83f480b8fa5fa57d61
#
_cell.length_a   1.000
_cell.length_b   1.000
_cell.length_c   1.000
_cell.angle_alpha   90.00
_cell.angle_beta   90.00
_cell.angle_gamma   90.00
#
_symmetry.space_group_name_H-M   'P 1'
#
loop_
_entity.id
_entity.type
_entity.pdbx_description
1 polymer ?
#
loop_
_entity_poly.entity_id
_entity_poly.type
_entity_poly.pdbx_seq_one_letter_code
_entity_poly.pdbx_strand_id
1 'polypeptide(L)'
;MTETVALMPPRPEVRDALAAASTGAELRAVVALDPLSLEAWARLAELTYADGDDVGSYAFARVGYHRGLDLLRSSGWRPDVQVHWSDETNRGFLLALYALMRAAAAIGEGVEARRCREFLLQLDPSDHFGVGSLAPKDLGRRLS
;
A
#
# COMPACT_ATOMS: atom_id res chain seq x y z
N MET A 1 8.73 17.84 17.96
CA MET A 1 7.53 17.02 17.74
C MET A 1 7.39 16.76 16.24
N THR A 2 7.19 15.51 15.85
CA THR A 2 7.08 15.13 14.43
C THR A 2 5.67 15.37 13.92
N GLU A 3 5.55 16.02 12.78
CA GLU A 3 4.26 16.19 12.13
C GLU A 3 3.78 14.87 11.54
N THR A 4 2.46 14.65 11.61
CA THR A 4 1.79 13.50 11.01
C THR A 4 0.62 13.96 10.16
N VAL A 5 0.20 13.13 9.23
CA VAL A 5 -0.99 13.35 8.43
C VAL A 5 -1.87 12.10 8.47
N ALA A 6 -3.18 12.31 8.43
CA ALA A 6 -4.16 11.25 8.28
C ALA A 6 -5.02 11.55 7.06
N LEU A 7 -5.27 10.53 6.26
CA LEU A 7 -6.14 10.64 5.08
C LEU A 7 -7.60 10.73 5.49
N MET A 8 -8.42 11.26 4.60
CA MET A 8 -9.87 11.30 4.81
C MET A 8 -10.45 9.89 4.77
N PRO A 9 -11.48 9.60 5.60
CA PRO A 9 -12.15 8.31 5.51
C PRO A 9 -12.91 8.19 4.19
N PRO A 10 -13.14 6.94 3.71
CA PRO A 10 -13.95 6.73 2.51
C PRO A 10 -15.41 7.11 2.75
N ARG A 11 -16.14 7.36 1.67
CA ARG A 11 -17.59 7.55 1.74
C ARG A 11 -18.25 6.29 2.34
N PRO A 12 -19.37 6.42 3.06
CA PRO A 12 -20.00 5.26 3.73
C PRO A 12 -20.30 4.09 2.79
N GLU A 13 -20.78 4.36 1.57
CA GLU A 13 -21.08 3.29 0.60
C GLU A 13 -19.83 2.55 0.13
N VAL A 14 -18.70 3.24 0.01
CA VAL A 14 -17.42 2.62 -0.33
C VAL A 14 -16.90 1.79 0.84
N ARG A 15 -16.96 2.33 2.04
CA ARG A 15 -16.57 1.62 3.26
C ARG A 15 -17.36 0.32 3.41
N ASP A 16 -18.67 0.38 3.19
CA ASP A 16 -19.55 -0.79 3.35
C ASP A 16 -19.26 -1.83 2.25
N ALA A 17 -19.07 -1.40 1.00
CA ALA A 17 -18.70 -2.29 -0.10
C ALA A 17 -17.36 -2.97 0.15
N LEU A 18 -16.38 -2.23 0.67
CA LEU A 18 -15.07 -2.75 0.98
C LEU A 18 -15.12 -3.78 2.12
N ALA A 19 -15.90 -3.50 3.15
CA ALA A 19 -16.07 -4.42 4.28
C ALA A 19 -16.74 -5.73 3.85
N ALA A 20 -17.66 -5.68 2.87
CA ALA A 20 -18.35 -6.85 2.35
C ALA A 20 -17.53 -7.63 1.30
N ALA A 21 -16.51 -7.01 0.70
CA ALA A 21 -15.77 -7.62 -0.37
C ALA A 21 -14.81 -8.70 0.15
N SER A 22 -14.79 -9.87 -0.48
CA SER A 22 -13.88 -10.97 -0.14
C SER A 22 -13.23 -11.60 -1.38
N THR A 23 -13.72 -11.30 -2.57
CA THR A 23 -13.20 -11.85 -3.82
C THR A 23 -12.55 -10.76 -4.68
N GLY A 24 -11.72 -11.18 -5.63
CA GLY A 24 -11.11 -10.25 -6.58
C GLY A 24 -12.17 -9.50 -7.40
N ALA A 25 -13.26 -10.18 -7.78
CA ALA A 25 -14.34 -9.54 -8.53
C ALA A 25 -15.03 -8.45 -7.69
N GLU A 26 -15.29 -8.73 -6.41
CA GLU A 26 -15.89 -7.74 -5.51
C GLU A 26 -14.97 -6.56 -5.26
N LEU A 27 -13.67 -6.81 -5.09
CA LEU A 27 -12.69 -5.72 -4.92
C LEU A 27 -12.55 -4.89 -6.18
N ARG A 28 -12.62 -5.52 -7.37
CA ARG A 28 -12.64 -4.79 -8.65
C ARG A 28 -13.87 -3.89 -8.75
N ALA A 29 -15.02 -4.35 -8.24
CA ALA A 29 -16.22 -3.52 -8.19
C ALA A 29 -16.03 -2.31 -7.26
N VAL A 30 -15.31 -2.48 -6.13
CA VAL A 30 -15.02 -1.38 -5.23
C VAL A 30 -14.14 -0.33 -5.91
N VAL A 31 -13.07 -0.72 -6.61
CA VAL A 31 -12.21 0.25 -7.29
C VAL A 31 -12.90 0.91 -8.47
N ALA A 32 -13.87 0.24 -9.09
CA ALA A 32 -14.70 0.84 -10.13
C ALA A 32 -15.66 1.88 -9.54
N LEU A 33 -16.19 1.61 -8.35
CA LEU A 33 -17.04 2.54 -7.62
C LEU A 33 -16.27 3.76 -7.14
N ASP A 34 -15.05 3.54 -6.62
CA ASP A 34 -14.18 4.59 -6.13
C ASP A 34 -12.69 4.23 -6.38
N PRO A 35 -12.10 4.77 -7.46
CA PRO A 35 -10.68 4.52 -7.75
C PRO A 35 -9.71 5.08 -6.70
N LEU A 36 -10.17 5.87 -5.76
CA LEU A 36 -9.37 6.38 -4.65
C LEU A 36 -9.42 5.46 -3.42
N SER A 37 -10.06 4.30 -3.52
CA SER A 37 -10.06 3.31 -2.45
C SER A 37 -8.72 2.58 -2.41
N LEU A 38 -7.77 3.14 -1.66
CA LEU A 38 -6.40 2.61 -1.59
C LEU A 38 -6.36 1.20 -1.02
N GLU A 39 -7.19 0.92 -0.01
CA GLU A 39 -7.26 -0.42 0.57
C GLU A 39 -7.75 -1.46 -0.44
N ALA A 40 -8.69 -1.10 -1.31
CA ALA A 40 -9.16 -2.03 -2.36
C ALA A 40 -8.04 -2.38 -3.35
N TRP A 41 -7.27 -1.39 -3.79
CA TRP A 41 -6.10 -1.63 -4.63
C TRP A 41 -5.08 -2.53 -3.94
N ALA A 42 -4.79 -2.24 -2.67
CA ALA A 42 -3.84 -3.03 -1.89
C ALA A 42 -4.30 -4.48 -1.73
N ARG A 43 -5.58 -4.70 -1.45
CA ARG A 43 -6.15 -6.04 -1.29
C ARG A 43 -6.15 -6.82 -2.60
N LEU A 44 -6.42 -6.14 -3.73
CA LEU A 44 -6.27 -6.76 -5.06
C LEU A 44 -4.82 -7.20 -5.29
N ALA A 45 -3.86 -6.35 -4.93
CA ALA A 45 -2.45 -6.69 -5.06
C ALA A 45 -2.08 -7.92 -4.20
N GLU A 46 -2.61 -8.00 -2.98
CA GLU A 46 -2.35 -9.14 -2.09
C GLU A 46 -2.93 -10.45 -2.65
N LEU A 47 -4.17 -10.43 -3.14
CA LEU A 47 -4.79 -11.61 -3.74
C LEU A 47 -4.02 -12.07 -4.97
N THR A 48 -3.65 -11.15 -5.83
CA THR A 48 -2.91 -11.43 -7.05
C THR A 48 -1.52 -12.01 -6.75
N TYR A 49 -0.86 -11.46 -5.72
CA TYR A 49 0.41 -11.98 -5.23
C TYR A 49 0.27 -13.43 -4.72
N ALA A 50 -0.78 -13.68 -3.94
CA ALA A 50 -1.04 -15.01 -3.40
C ALA A 50 -1.31 -16.04 -4.52
N ASP A 51 -1.91 -15.60 -5.63
CA ASP A 51 -2.17 -16.44 -6.80
C ASP A 51 -0.92 -16.67 -7.67
N GLY A 52 0.21 -16.05 -7.33
CA GLY A 52 1.45 -16.18 -8.08
C GLY A 52 1.58 -15.22 -9.27
N ASP A 53 0.64 -14.30 -9.45
CA ASP A 53 0.70 -13.28 -10.50
C ASP A 53 1.43 -12.05 -9.97
N ASP A 54 2.76 -12.09 -9.98
CA ASP A 54 3.59 -11.05 -9.41
C ASP A 54 3.49 -9.74 -10.21
N VAL A 55 3.34 -9.83 -11.53
CA VAL A 55 3.21 -8.64 -12.40
C VAL A 55 1.86 -7.96 -12.15
N GLY A 56 0.78 -8.72 -12.06
CA GLY A 56 -0.54 -8.17 -11.73
C GLY A 56 -0.55 -7.52 -10.37
N SER A 57 0.08 -8.16 -9.39
CA SER A 57 0.23 -7.59 -8.04
C SER A 57 0.97 -6.26 -8.08
N TYR A 58 2.07 -6.19 -8.82
CA TYR A 58 2.82 -4.95 -9.02
C TYR A 58 1.93 -3.84 -9.59
N ALA A 59 1.15 -4.17 -10.61
CA ALA A 59 0.27 -3.19 -11.26
C ALA A 59 -0.79 -2.62 -10.29
N PHE A 60 -1.49 -3.48 -9.56
CA PHE A 60 -2.49 -3.04 -8.61
C PHE A 60 -1.88 -2.23 -7.46
N ALA A 61 -0.76 -2.70 -6.91
CA ALA A 61 -0.07 -2.00 -5.84
C ALA A 61 0.41 -0.62 -6.29
N ARG A 62 0.94 -0.53 -7.51
CA ARG A 62 1.44 0.73 -8.05
C ARG A 62 0.33 1.76 -8.22
N VAL A 63 -0.85 1.34 -8.69
CA VAL A 63 -2.00 2.24 -8.79
C VAL A 63 -2.39 2.77 -7.40
N GLY A 64 -2.52 1.87 -6.42
CA GLY A 64 -2.86 2.26 -5.05
C GLY A 64 -1.83 3.21 -4.45
N TYR A 65 -0.56 2.92 -4.66
CA TYR A 65 0.54 3.75 -4.18
C TYR A 65 0.51 5.16 -4.79
N HIS A 66 0.40 5.27 -6.12
CA HIS A 66 0.39 6.58 -6.77
C HIS A 66 -0.85 7.40 -6.44
N ARG A 67 -2.02 6.77 -6.40
CA ARG A 67 -3.25 7.44 -5.95
C ARG A 67 -3.10 7.94 -4.51
N GLY A 68 -2.47 7.11 -3.68
CA GLY A 68 -2.21 7.46 -2.28
C GLY A 68 -1.25 8.63 -2.13
N LEU A 69 -0.18 8.69 -2.92
CA LEU A 69 0.73 9.85 -2.91
C LEU A 69 0.00 11.14 -3.26
N ASP A 70 -0.87 11.11 -4.26
CA ASP A 70 -1.65 12.28 -4.65
C ASP A 70 -2.56 12.73 -3.51
N LEU A 71 -3.24 11.79 -2.84
CA LEU A 71 -4.10 12.09 -1.69
C LEU A 71 -3.30 12.64 -0.51
N LEU A 72 -2.13 12.07 -0.22
CA LEU A 72 -1.26 12.56 0.85
C LEU A 72 -0.83 13.99 0.57
N ARG A 73 -0.37 14.28 -0.64
CA ARG A 73 0.06 15.62 -1.03
C ARG A 73 -1.07 16.63 -0.90
N SER A 74 -2.27 16.27 -1.34
CA SER A 74 -3.44 17.15 -1.20
C SER A 74 -3.88 17.33 0.26
N SER A 75 -3.48 16.41 1.15
CA SER A 75 -3.75 16.48 2.59
C SER A 75 -2.65 17.18 3.38
N GLY A 76 -1.66 17.76 2.70
CA GLY A 76 -0.59 18.51 3.34
C GLY A 76 0.68 17.71 3.65
N TRP A 77 0.78 16.48 3.16
CA TRP A 77 1.99 15.68 3.36
C TRP A 77 3.19 16.29 2.62
N ARG A 78 4.34 16.29 3.30
CA ARG A 78 5.66 16.66 2.80
C ARG A 78 6.64 15.58 3.25
N PRO A 79 7.85 15.49 2.66
CA PRO A 79 8.81 14.42 2.98
C PRO A 79 9.17 14.25 4.45
N ASP A 80 9.02 15.30 5.28
CA ASP A 80 9.30 15.24 6.72
C ASP A 80 8.07 14.92 7.57
N VAL A 81 6.90 14.69 6.95
CA VAL A 81 5.65 14.38 7.64
C VAL A 81 5.45 12.87 7.67
N GLN A 82 5.14 12.33 8.84
CA GLN A 82 4.91 10.89 9.01
C GLN A 82 3.45 10.51 8.72
N VAL A 83 3.28 9.24 8.35
CA VAL A 83 1.98 8.64 8.02
C VAL A 83 1.89 7.35 8.82
N HIS A 84 1.15 7.37 9.92
CA HIS A 84 1.17 6.30 10.90
C HIS A 84 0.09 5.24 10.67
N TRP A 85 0.44 3.98 10.88
CA TRP A 85 -0.50 2.86 10.87
C TRP A 85 -1.58 3.00 11.95
N SER A 86 -1.25 3.64 13.07
CA SER A 86 -2.21 3.87 14.15
C SER A 86 -3.41 4.72 13.71
N ASP A 87 -3.25 5.54 12.68
CA ASP A 87 -4.37 6.25 12.04
C ASP A 87 -5.01 5.32 11.01
N GLU A 88 -6.20 4.82 11.31
CA GLU A 88 -6.90 3.82 10.47
C GLU A 88 -6.99 4.21 9.01
N THR A 89 -7.26 5.48 8.74
CA THR A 89 -7.43 5.99 7.37
C THR A 89 -6.16 5.95 6.53
N ASN A 90 -4.99 5.78 7.18
CA ASN A 90 -3.70 5.66 6.50
C ASN A 90 -3.38 4.22 6.08
N ARG A 91 -4.08 3.24 6.63
CA ARG A 91 -3.72 1.83 6.47
C ARG A 91 -3.75 1.38 5.02
N GLY A 92 -4.74 1.83 4.25
CA GLY A 92 -4.84 1.49 2.83
C GLY A 92 -3.60 1.92 2.05
N PHE A 93 -3.07 3.12 2.33
CA PHE A 93 -1.85 3.59 1.68
C PHE A 93 -0.64 2.74 2.08
N LEU A 94 -0.47 2.51 3.37
CA LEU A 94 0.68 1.73 3.86
C LEU A 94 0.63 0.27 3.35
N LEU A 95 -0.57 -0.32 3.27
CA LEU A 95 -0.75 -1.63 2.66
C LEU A 95 -0.35 -1.64 1.18
N ALA A 96 -0.75 -0.60 0.42
CA ALA A 96 -0.39 -0.49 -0.99
C ALA A 96 1.13 -0.36 -1.18
N LEU A 97 1.78 0.43 -0.33
CA LEU A 97 3.23 0.59 -0.36
C LEU A 97 3.95 -0.72 -0.01
N TYR A 98 3.47 -1.44 1.00
CA TYR A 98 4.01 -2.75 1.37
C TYR A 98 3.81 -3.77 0.24
N ALA A 99 2.62 -3.79 -0.37
CA ALA A 99 2.33 -4.68 -1.50
C ALA A 99 3.25 -4.37 -2.70
N LEU A 100 3.52 -3.09 -2.95
CA LEU A 100 4.45 -2.68 -4.00
C LEU A 100 5.87 -3.17 -3.72
N MET A 101 6.32 -3.07 -2.47
CA MET A 101 7.63 -3.60 -2.07
C MET A 101 7.74 -5.10 -2.38
N ARG A 102 6.74 -5.88 -1.99
CA ARG A 102 6.74 -7.33 -2.21
C ARG A 102 6.71 -7.68 -3.69
N ALA A 103 5.84 -7.04 -4.45
CA ALA A 103 5.72 -7.30 -5.88
C ALA A 103 6.99 -6.87 -6.65
N ALA A 104 7.58 -5.73 -6.29
CA ALA A 104 8.84 -5.27 -6.87
C ALA A 104 9.96 -6.28 -6.61
N ALA A 105 10.07 -6.78 -5.37
CA ALA A 105 11.03 -7.81 -5.03
C ALA A 105 10.81 -9.07 -5.87
N ALA A 106 9.56 -9.50 -6.02
CA ALA A 106 9.21 -10.72 -6.75
C ALA A 106 9.58 -10.66 -8.23
N ILE A 107 9.48 -9.48 -8.87
CA ILE A 107 9.83 -9.33 -10.28
C ILE A 107 11.30 -8.90 -10.49
N GLY A 108 12.09 -8.91 -9.41
CA GLY A 108 13.52 -8.62 -9.49
C GLY A 108 13.90 -7.15 -9.47
N GLU A 109 12.95 -6.24 -9.21
CA GLU A 109 13.22 -4.80 -9.07
C GLU A 109 13.70 -4.48 -7.65
N GLY A 110 14.91 -4.95 -7.30
CA GLY A 110 15.46 -4.78 -5.97
C GLY A 110 15.66 -3.32 -5.55
N VAL A 111 15.99 -2.43 -6.48
CA VAL A 111 16.14 -1.00 -6.19
C VAL A 111 14.81 -0.41 -5.73
N GLU A 112 13.74 -0.71 -6.44
CA GLU A 112 12.40 -0.24 -6.08
C GLU A 112 11.93 -0.86 -4.78
N ALA A 113 12.16 -2.15 -4.57
CA ALA A 113 11.78 -2.81 -3.32
C ALA A 113 12.48 -2.17 -2.11
N ARG A 114 13.77 -1.85 -2.24
CA ARG A 114 14.52 -1.18 -1.17
C ARG A 114 14.01 0.23 -0.93
N ARG A 115 13.68 0.95 -2.00
CA ARG A 115 13.10 2.30 -1.87
C ARG A 115 11.79 2.26 -1.10
N CYS A 116 10.90 1.33 -1.43
CA CYS A 116 9.62 1.15 -0.72
C CYS A 116 9.84 0.80 0.75
N ARG A 117 10.79 -0.10 1.04
CA ARG A 117 11.13 -0.47 2.41
C ARG A 117 11.57 0.74 3.23
N GLU A 118 12.49 1.52 2.69
CA GLU A 118 12.99 2.72 3.37
C GLU A 118 11.90 3.76 3.56
N PHE A 119 11.04 3.92 2.56
CA PHE A 119 9.92 4.85 2.65
C PHE A 119 8.91 4.44 3.73
N LEU A 120 8.58 3.16 3.82
CA LEU A 120 7.74 2.63 4.90
C LEU A 120 8.29 2.99 6.28
N LEU A 121 9.60 2.77 6.49
CA LEU A 121 10.24 3.07 7.77
C LEU A 121 10.29 4.57 8.05
N GLN A 122 10.47 5.39 7.03
CA GLN A 122 10.47 6.83 7.16
C GLN A 122 9.08 7.37 7.51
N LEU A 123 8.04 6.85 6.88
CA LEU A 123 6.66 7.29 7.13
C LEU A 123 6.16 6.86 8.50
N ASP A 124 6.46 5.62 8.89
CA ASP A 124 6.02 5.05 10.16
C ASP A 124 7.14 4.24 10.82
N PRO A 125 7.93 4.88 11.69
CA PRO A 125 9.03 4.20 12.37
C PRO A 125 8.59 3.07 13.30
N SER A 126 7.29 2.95 13.64
CA SER A 126 6.79 1.83 14.44
C SER A 126 6.85 0.51 13.69
N ASP A 127 6.99 0.56 12.35
CA ASP A 127 7.26 -0.60 11.49
C ASP A 127 6.24 -1.71 11.67
N HIS A 128 4.98 -1.40 11.40
CA HIS A 128 3.87 -2.36 11.51
C HIS A 128 4.15 -3.66 10.75
N PHE A 129 4.77 -3.58 9.57
CA PHE A 129 5.02 -4.74 8.71
C PHE A 129 6.32 -5.47 9.03
N GLY A 130 7.15 -4.94 9.91
CA GLY A 130 8.43 -5.56 10.26
C GLY A 130 9.47 -5.52 9.15
N VAL A 131 9.39 -4.54 8.23
CA VAL A 131 10.30 -4.49 7.09
C VAL A 131 11.74 -4.15 7.47
N GLY A 132 11.94 -3.57 8.66
CA GLY A 132 13.26 -3.24 9.16
C GLY A 132 14.16 -4.47 9.35
N SER A 133 13.57 -5.65 9.55
CA SER A 133 14.32 -6.90 9.70
C SER A 133 14.70 -7.56 8.37
N LEU A 134 14.20 -7.07 7.23
CA LEU A 134 14.53 -7.62 5.93
C LEU A 134 15.94 -7.19 5.51
N ALA A 135 16.77 -8.17 5.09
CA ALA A 135 18.08 -7.84 4.56
C ALA A 135 17.95 -7.23 3.16
N PRO A 136 18.68 -6.13 2.84
CA PRO A 136 18.59 -5.52 1.52
C PRO A 136 18.84 -6.49 0.36
N LYS A 137 19.73 -7.48 0.55
CA LYS A 137 20.02 -8.50 -0.46
C LYS A 137 18.83 -9.39 -0.79
N ASP A 138 17.86 -9.51 0.11
CA ASP A 138 16.69 -10.36 -0.09
C ASP A 138 15.57 -9.66 -0.86
N LEU A 139 15.70 -8.36 -1.09
CA LEU A 139 14.69 -7.55 -1.77
C LEU A 139 14.80 -7.61 -3.31
N GLY A 140 15.66 -8.45 -3.86
CA GLY A 140 15.75 -8.70 -5.29
C GLY A 140 15.07 -9.99 -5.73
N ARG A 141 14.29 -10.63 -4.86
CA ARG A 141 13.60 -11.90 -5.12
C ARG A 141 12.28 -11.95 -4.37
N ARG A 142 11.44 -12.92 -4.74
CA ARG A 142 10.14 -13.09 -4.09
C ARG A 142 10.32 -13.35 -2.59
N LEU A 143 9.60 -12.57 -1.80
CA LEU A 143 9.53 -12.72 -0.34
C LEU A 143 8.49 -13.79 0.01
N SER A 144 8.82 -14.64 0.98
CA SER A 144 7.90 -15.68 1.46
C SER A 144 6.83 -15.14 2.41
#